data_165524da6e0787bef7e285aa65dff4f1
#
_entry.id   165524da6e0787bef7e285aa65dff4f1
#
_cell.length_a   1.000
_cell.length_b   1.000
_cell.length_c   1.000
_cell.angle_alpha   90.00
_cell.angle_beta   90.00
_cell.angle_gamma   90.00
#
_symmetry.space_group_name_H-M   'P 1'
#
loop_
_entity.id
_entity.type
_entity.pdbx_description
1 polymer ?
#
loop_
_entity_poly.entity_id
_entity_poly.type
_entity_poly.pdbx_seq_one_letter_code
_entity_poly.pdbx_strand_id
1 'polypeptide(L)'
;MIIISYNLSRFSQEKLDHILSNKADIYILPELACPQMVSLPEGYNMEWMGDIDFKGLGIVWNSRLNAERPNWFKPKHQYFLPLLVGGTLIMAAWPTTTEQNKPKSHHKTG
;
A
#
# COMPACT_ATOMS: atom_id res chain seq x y z
N MET A 1 0.14 -14.57 11.46
CA MET A 1 0.65 -13.42 10.69
C MET A 1 -0.28 -12.23 10.90
N ILE A 2 0.29 -11.08 11.20
CA ILE A 2 -0.48 -9.87 11.45
C ILE A 2 -0.35 -8.95 10.23
N ILE A 3 -1.50 -8.58 9.65
CA ILE A 3 -1.55 -7.70 8.49
C ILE A 3 -2.36 -6.47 8.87
N ILE A 4 -1.79 -5.29 8.63
CA ILE A 4 -2.45 -4.01 8.89
C ILE A 4 -2.65 -3.29 7.57
N SER A 5 -3.88 -2.82 7.34
CA SER A 5 -4.17 -1.95 6.20
C SER A 5 -4.56 -0.60 6.76
N TYR A 6 -3.91 0.45 6.28
CA TYR A 6 -4.16 1.80 6.80
C TYR A 6 -3.91 2.84 5.71
N ASN A 7 -4.92 3.62 5.41
CA ASN A 7 -4.79 4.71 4.46
C ASN A 7 -4.11 5.89 5.16
N LEU A 8 -2.94 6.29 4.65
CA LEU A 8 -2.18 7.37 5.26
C LEU A 8 -2.83 8.74 5.06
N SER A 9 -3.79 8.84 4.14
CA SER A 9 -4.51 10.04 3.75
C SER A 9 -3.61 11.08 3.11
N ARG A 10 -2.56 11.43 3.78
CA ARG A 10 -1.50 12.29 3.26
C ARG A 10 -0.23 11.76 3.89
N PHE A 11 0.73 11.40 3.07
CA PHE A 11 1.96 10.82 3.59
C PHE A 11 2.70 11.79 4.52
N SER A 12 3.18 11.26 5.63
CA SER A 12 4.22 11.87 6.42
C SER A 12 5.06 10.76 7.03
N GLN A 13 6.36 11.02 7.18
CA GLN A 13 7.25 10.03 7.76
C GLN A 13 6.83 9.70 9.19
N GLU A 14 6.33 10.70 9.90
CA GLU A 14 5.88 10.52 11.28
C GLU A 14 4.72 9.52 11.36
N LYS A 15 3.76 9.64 10.45
CA LYS A 15 2.64 8.70 10.40
C LYS A 15 3.13 7.29 10.11
N LEU A 16 4.05 7.17 9.15
CA LEU A 16 4.57 5.86 8.79
C LEU A 16 5.29 5.23 9.98
N ASP A 17 6.14 6.00 10.66
CA ASP A 17 6.86 5.49 11.83
C ASP A 17 5.90 5.00 12.90
N HIS A 18 4.82 5.75 13.10
CA HIS A 18 3.82 5.39 14.10
C HIS A 18 3.13 4.06 13.73
N ILE A 19 2.76 3.91 12.46
CA ILE A 19 2.12 2.69 12.00
C ILE A 19 3.07 1.49 12.13
N LEU A 20 4.33 1.67 11.75
CA LEU A 20 5.30 0.59 11.81
C LEU A 20 5.62 0.18 13.26
N SER A 21 5.35 1.04 14.23
CA SER A 21 5.57 0.70 15.63
C SER A 21 4.66 -0.42 16.13
N ASN A 22 3.61 -0.74 15.36
CA ASN A 22 2.71 -1.84 15.71
C ASN A 22 3.34 -3.22 15.48
N LYS A 23 4.47 -3.27 14.77
CA LYS A 23 5.23 -4.51 14.57
C LYS A 23 4.41 -5.61 13.91
N ALA A 24 3.58 -5.24 12.94
CA ALA A 24 2.89 -6.22 12.13
C ALA A 24 3.87 -6.84 11.12
N ASP A 25 3.44 -7.92 10.49
CA ASP A 25 4.27 -8.58 9.49
C ASP A 25 4.16 -7.90 8.14
N ILE A 26 2.97 -7.41 7.80
CA ILE A 26 2.71 -6.80 6.49
C ILE A 26 1.82 -5.57 6.71
N TYR A 27 2.14 -4.50 5.97
CA TYR A 27 1.35 -3.27 5.98
C TYR A 27 0.92 -2.95 4.55
N ILE A 28 -0.38 -2.73 4.36
CA ILE A 28 -0.92 -2.28 3.09
C ILE A 28 -1.26 -0.81 3.26
N LEU A 29 -0.56 0.05 2.50
CA LEU A 29 -0.56 1.49 2.77
C LEU A 29 -0.91 2.30 1.52
N PRO A 30 -2.19 2.56 1.29
CA PRO A 30 -2.57 3.54 0.26
C PRO A 30 -2.05 4.92 0.63
N GLU A 31 -1.69 5.69 -0.38
CA GLU A 31 -1.13 7.04 -0.26
C GLU A 31 0.26 7.08 0.39
N LEU A 32 1.01 6.01 0.23
CA LEU A 32 2.42 5.99 0.62
C LEU A 32 3.25 6.73 -0.43
N ALA A 33 4.27 7.46 0.03
CA ALA A 33 5.21 8.10 -0.89
C ALA A 33 6.13 7.07 -1.53
N CYS A 34 6.78 7.45 -2.62
CA CYS A 34 7.68 6.55 -3.33
C CYS A 34 8.90 6.21 -2.47
N PRO A 35 9.62 5.12 -2.81
CA PRO A 35 10.74 4.68 -1.97
C PRO A 35 11.80 5.73 -1.73
N GLN A 36 12.02 6.64 -2.68
CA GLN A 36 13.01 7.69 -2.53
C GLN A 36 12.65 8.71 -1.46
N MET A 37 11.37 8.82 -1.14
CA MET A 37 10.87 9.79 -0.15
C MET A 37 10.62 9.17 1.21
N VAL A 38 10.69 7.84 1.31
CA VAL A 38 10.38 7.11 2.53
C VAL A 38 11.66 6.64 3.19
N SER A 39 11.74 6.79 4.51
CA SER A 39 12.82 6.22 5.29
C SER A 39 12.28 5.02 6.03
N LEU A 40 12.65 3.81 5.59
CA LEU A 40 12.22 2.59 6.27
C LEU A 40 13.23 2.21 7.34
N PRO A 41 12.77 1.79 8.52
CA PRO A 41 13.68 1.26 9.52
C PRO A 41 14.28 -0.05 9.04
N GLU A 42 15.42 -0.41 9.60
CA GLU A 42 16.06 -1.68 9.31
C GLU A 42 15.08 -2.81 9.64
N GLY A 43 15.07 -3.85 8.80
CA GLY A 43 14.18 -4.98 9.01
C GLY A 43 12.88 -4.92 8.25
N TYR A 44 12.69 -3.89 7.41
CA TYR A 44 11.51 -3.77 6.57
C TYR A 44 11.90 -3.55 5.11
N ASN A 45 11.05 -4.04 4.23
CA ASN A 45 11.17 -3.81 2.79
C ASN A 45 9.84 -3.25 2.30
N MET A 46 9.87 -2.66 1.10
CA MET A 46 8.63 -2.12 0.54
C MET A 46 8.57 -2.32 -0.97
N GLU A 47 7.36 -2.39 -1.47
CA GLU A 47 7.05 -2.34 -2.89
C GLU A 47 6.06 -1.21 -3.09
N TRP A 48 6.18 -0.48 -4.20
CA TRP A 48 5.40 0.73 -4.39
C TRP A 48 4.98 0.88 -5.84
N MET A 49 3.82 1.46 -6.05
CA MET A 49 3.29 1.73 -7.38
C MET A 49 2.53 3.04 -7.35
N GLY A 50 2.80 3.93 -8.29
CA GLY A 50 2.09 5.21 -8.38
C GLY A 50 2.63 6.08 -9.48
N ASP A 51 1.87 7.11 -9.83
CA ASP A 51 2.26 8.11 -10.83
C ASP A 51 2.91 9.33 -10.21
N ILE A 52 2.55 9.63 -8.98
CA ILE A 52 2.99 10.83 -8.29
C ILE A 52 3.87 10.41 -7.12
N ASP A 53 5.06 10.98 -7.00
CA ASP A 53 6.06 10.53 -6.05
C ASP A 53 5.60 10.51 -4.60
N PHE A 54 4.71 11.42 -4.23
CA PHE A 54 4.29 11.50 -2.83
C PHE A 54 2.95 10.80 -2.57
N LYS A 55 2.42 10.05 -3.55
CA LYS A 55 1.10 9.45 -3.41
C LYS A 55 1.00 8.22 -4.28
N GLY A 56 1.07 7.06 -3.68
CA GLY A 56 0.95 5.80 -4.39
C GLY A 56 0.43 4.71 -3.49
N LEU A 57 0.47 3.50 -4.00
CA LEU A 57 0.00 2.32 -3.29
C LEU A 57 1.24 1.53 -2.87
N GLY A 58 1.38 1.27 -1.58
CA GLY A 58 2.55 0.58 -1.09
C GLY A 58 2.23 -0.62 -0.22
N ILE A 59 3.15 -1.57 -0.21
CA ILE A 59 3.13 -2.70 0.72
C ILE A 59 4.49 -2.71 1.39
N VAL A 60 4.49 -2.75 2.72
CA VAL A 60 5.70 -2.84 3.53
C VAL A 60 5.64 -4.16 4.27
N TRP A 61 6.74 -4.89 4.34
CA TRP A 61 6.75 -6.18 5.03
C TRP A 61 8.03 -6.37 5.81
N ASN A 62 7.94 -7.23 6.82
CA ASN A 62 9.09 -7.59 7.63
C ASN A 62 10.08 -8.40 6.78
N SER A 63 11.37 -8.05 6.84
CA SER A 63 12.40 -8.67 6.01
C SER A 63 12.59 -10.17 6.25
N ARG A 64 12.03 -10.72 7.33
CA ARG A 64 12.02 -12.17 7.54
C ARG A 64 11.22 -12.90 6.47
N LEU A 65 10.30 -12.20 5.84
CA LEU A 65 9.42 -12.79 4.85
C LEU A 65 9.98 -12.56 3.46
N ASN A 66 9.87 -13.58 2.62
CA ASN A 66 10.21 -13.44 1.20
C ASN A 66 9.02 -12.84 0.48
N ALA A 67 9.29 -11.93 -0.44
CA ALA A 67 8.23 -11.29 -1.21
C ALA A 67 8.63 -11.22 -2.67
N GLU A 68 7.66 -11.43 -3.56
CA GLU A 68 7.90 -11.31 -4.98
C GLU A 68 6.61 -10.96 -5.70
N ARG A 69 6.73 -10.27 -6.82
CA ARG A 69 5.56 -9.99 -7.65
C ARG A 69 5.15 -11.25 -8.38
N PRO A 70 3.84 -11.53 -8.47
CA PRO A 70 3.39 -12.67 -9.29
C PRO A 70 3.80 -12.44 -10.74
N ASN A 71 4.19 -13.50 -11.43
CA ASN A 71 4.67 -13.37 -12.81
C ASN A 71 3.56 -13.00 -13.79
N TRP A 72 2.29 -13.17 -13.41
CA TRP A 72 1.16 -12.77 -14.24
C TRP A 72 0.82 -11.28 -14.12
N PHE A 73 1.42 -10.59 -13.15
CA PHE A 73 1.10 -9.18 -12.91
C PHE A 73 1.81 -8.30 -13.91
N LYS A 74 1.05 -7.38 -14.51
CA LYS A 74 1.59 -6.36 -15.41
C LYS A 74 1.24 -5.01 -14.82
N PRO A 75 2.23 -4.15 -14.56
CA PRO A 75 2.00 -2.88 -13.86
C PRO A 75 1.33 -1.82 -14.73
N LYS A 76 0.21 -2.18 -15.34
CA LYS A 76 -0.59 -1.24 -16.10
C LYS A 76 -1.65 -0.57 -15.26
N HIS A 77 -1.98 -1.19 -14.13
CA HIS A 77 -3.06 -0.73 -13.29
C HIS A 77 -2.47 -0.08 -12.05
N GLN A 78 -2.59 1.24 -11.97
CA GLN A 78 -1.99 2.03 -10.91
C GLN A 78 -2.66 1.88 -9.56
N TYR A 79 -3.78 1.18 -9.53
CA TYR A 79 -4.60 1.07 -8.33
C TYR A 79 -4.64 -0.34 -7.78
N PHE A 80 -3.75 -1.19 -8.25
CA PHE A 80 -3.77 -2.60 -7.87
C PHE A 80 -2.35 -3.13 -7.82
N LEU A 81 -1.94 -3.59 -6.66
CA LEU A 81 -0.59 -4.11 -6.45
C LEU A 81 -0.67 -5.47 -5.77
N PRO A 82 -0.47 -6.56 -6.52
CA PRO A 82 -0.39 -7.89 -5.92
C PRO A 82 1.05 -8.20 -5.51
N LEU A 83 1.20 -8.95 -4.43
CA LEU A 83 2.52 -9.35 -3.94
C LEU A 83 2.39 -10.67 -3.20
N LEU A 84 3.29 -11.61 -3.49
CA LEU A 84 3.38 -12.85 -2.74
C LEU A 84 4.34 -12.62 -1.60
N VAL A 85 3.86 -12.71 -0.38
CA VAL A 85 4.66 -12.46 0.82
C VAL A 85 4.57 -13.68 1.72
N GLY A 86 5.70 -14.35 1.93
CA GLY A 86 5.72 -15.54 2.75
C GLY A 86 4.77 -16.62 2.25
N GLY A 87 4.56 -16.72 0.93
CA GLY A 87 3.67 -17.69 0.34
C GLY A 87 2.20 -17.27 0.32
N THR A 88 1.86 -16.11 0.87
CA THR A 88 0.50 -15.60 0.89
C THR A 88 0.35 -14.50 -0.16
N LEU A 89 -0.70 -14.59 -0.97
CA LEU A 89 -0.97 -13.55 -1.96
C LEU A 89 -1.66 -12.38 -1.28
N ILE A 90 -0.99 -11.24 -1.28
CA ILE A 90 -1.50 -9.98 -0.76
C ILE A 90 -1.90 -9.13 -1.95
N MET A 91 -3.09 -8.57 -1.91
CA MET A 91 -3.57 -7.73 -3.00
C MET A 91 -3.96 -6.37 -2.45
N ALA A 92 -3.09 -5.39 -2.67
CA ALA A 92 -3.36 -4.03 -2.27
C ALA A 92 -4.15 -3.34 -3.39
N ALA A 93 -5.17 -2.60 -3.03
CA ALA A 93 -5.97 -1.86 -3.99
C ALA A 93 -6.22 -0.47 -3.47
N TRP A 94 -6.28 0.49 -4.38
CA TRP A 94 -6.58 1.86 -4.00
C TRP A 94 -8.08 1.97 -3.74
N PRO A 95 -8.51 2.45 -2.59
CA PRO A 95 -9.95 2.52 -2.26
C PRO A 95 -10.57 3.79 -2.85
N THR A 96 -10.60 3.87 -4.12
CA THR A 96 -11.21 5.01 -4.73
C THR A 96 -12.68 4.75 -4.96
N THR A 97 -12.70 4.84 -4.88
CA THR A 97 -13.60 4.80 -5.33
C THR A 97 -14.47 5.34 -5.17
N THR A 98 -14.33 5.70 -5.18
CA THR A 98 -14.95 6.07 -5.21
C THR A 98 -15.54 6.49 -5.46
N GLU A 99 -15.66 6.67 -5.46
CA GLU A 99 -16.05 7.06 -5.83
C GLU A 99 -16.72 7.04 -6.04
N GLN A 100 -16.84 7.19 -5.89
CA GLN A 100 -17.16 7.11 -6.21
C GLN A 100 -17.76 7.07 -6.23
N ASN A 101 -18.00 7.40 -6.02
CA ASN A 101 -18.39 7.33 -6.08
C ASN A 101 -19.05 7.56 -6.06
N LYS A 102 -19.31 7.91 -5.98
CA LYS A 102 -19.80 8.14 -5.98
C LYS A 102 -20.58 8.30 -6.16
N PRO A 103 -21.06 8.47 -6.21
CA PRO A 103 -21.72 8.62 -6.35
C PRO A 103 -22.45 9.02 -6.30
N LYS A 104 -22.79 9.28 -6.30
CA LYS A 104 -23.05 9.58 -6.32
C LYS A 104 -23.67 9.83 -6.27
N SER A 105 -24.25 9.94 -6.29
CA SER A 105 -24.38 10.07 -6.20
C SER A 105 -25.02 10.22 -6.11
N HIS A 106 -25.43 10.47 -6.16
CA HIS A 106 -25.61 10.61 -6.00
C HIS A 106 -26.04 10.69 -5.96
N HIS A 107 -26.60 10.78 -6.05
CA HIS A 107 -26.61 10.97 -5.96
C HIS A 107 -26.89 10.98 -6.05
N LYS A 108 -27.42 10.91 -6.09
CA LYS A 108 -27.28 10.95 -6.12
C LYS A 108 -27.34 10.83 -6.15
N THR A 109 -28.35 10.87 -6.20
CA THR A 109 -27.95 10.71 -6.18
C THR A 109 -27.73 10.62 -6.11
N GLY A 110 -28.36 10.65 -6.12
CA GLY A 110 -27.73 10.36 -6.10
C GLY A 110 -27.49 10.50 -5.90
#